data_96f65fe1f1475878339fc8c3685de137
#
_entry.id   96f65fe1f1475878339fc8c3685de137
#
_cell.length_a   1.000
_cell.length_b   1.000
_cell.length_c   1.000
_cell.angle_alpha   90.00
_cell.angle_beta   90.00
_cell.angle_gamma   90.00
#
_symmetry.space_group_name_H-M   'P 1'
#
loop_
_entity.id
_entity.type
_entity.pdbx_description
1 polymer ?
#
loop_
_entity_poly.entity_id
_entity_poly.type
_entity_poly.pdbx_seq_one_letter_code
_entity_poly.pdbx_strand_id
1 'polypeptide(L)'
;MPSLATWMGAKDEKWFHPFFDKHPGIRVCNARKGEAAFQEIDGLLLTGGSDIAPEFLKQEVPDPSILDQDVDVARDRWEFAAVKDALSRGLPIFAICKGLQLFNVALGGTLKLDIPGHKLPEQKEHDIQRLRSDTTAKHRFERVNSSHHQAIDRLGEGLEVEAWCATDNIVEQIRLGGYPFALAVQYHPERGKIYDELFEDFFSRLDNR
;
A
#
# COMPACT_ATOMS: atom_id res chain seq x y z
N MET A 1 -1.58 -0.52 24.42
CA MET A 1 -0.55 -0.55 23.36
C MET A 1 -1.27 -0.92 22.08
N PRO A 2 -1.40 -0.01 21.13
CA PRO A 2 -2.11 -0.29 19.89
C PRO A 2 -1.38 -1.37 19.07
N SER A 3 -2.18 -2.18 18.35
CA SER A 3 -1.71 -3.34 17.59
C SER A 3 -1.86 -3.09 16.09
N LEU A 4 -0.74 -3.05 15.38
CA LEU A 4 -0.68 -2.85 13.95
C LEU A 4 -0.56 -4.20 13.24
N ALA A 5 -1.56 -4.56 12.45
CA ALA A 5 -1.49 -5.78 11.63
C ALA A 5 -0.80 -5.53 10.29
N THR A 6 -0.03 -6.50 9.87
CA THR A 6 0.62 -6.52 8.55
C THR A 6 0.89 -7.95 8.09
N TRP A 7 1.10 -8.16 6.79
CA TRP A 7 1.74 -9.36 6.25
C TRP A 7 3.04 -8.96 5.60
N MET A 8 4.15 -9.19 6.29
CA MET A 8 5.46 -8.69 5.86
C MET A 8 6.45 -9.83 5.66
N GLY A 9 7.10 -9.82 4.51
CA GLY A 9 8.19 -10.74 4.20
C GLY A 9 9.44 -10.43 5.02
N ALA A 10 10.23 -11.47 5.37
CA ALA A 10 11.46 -11.29 6.14
C ALA A 10 12.49 -10.35 5.47
N LYS A 11 12.48 -10.29 4.12
CA LYS A 11 13.36 -9.40 3.36
C LYS A 11 12.97 -7.93 3.48
N ASP A 12 11.70 -7.66 3.77
CA ASP A 12 11.13 -6.32 3.81
C ASP A 12 11.18 -5.73 5.23
N GLU A 13 11.18 -6.57 6.27
CA GLU A 13 11.19 -6.15 7.68
C GLU A 13 12.27 -5.09 7.97
N LYS A 14 13.46 -5.23 7.39
CA LYS A 14 14.58 -4.30 7.57
C LYS A 14 14.27 -2.85 7.15
N TRP A 15 13.36 -2.66 6.18
CA TRP A 15 12.97 -1.34 5.71
C TRP A 15 12.00 -0.65 6.65
N PHE A 16 11.20 -1.43 7.38
CA PHE A 16 10.19 -0.91 8.31
C PHE A 16 10.68 -0.76 9.74
N HIS A 17 11.73 -1.51 10.16
CA HIS A 17 12.31 -1.40 11.50
C HIS A 17 12.63 0.05 11.90
N PRO A 18 13.25 0.91 11.06
CA PRO A 18 13.56 2.28 11.46
C PRO A 18 12.33 3.11 11.86
N PHE A 19 11.16 2.79 11.32
CA PHE A 19 9.90 3.45 11.68
C PHE A 19 9.31 2.86 12.95
N PHE A 20 9.29 1.54 13.09
CA PHE A 20 8.76 0.88 14.28
C PHE A 20 9.60 1.16 15.52
N ASP A 21 10.92 1.24 15.39
CA ASP A 21 11.84 1.53 16.49
C ASP A 21 11.63 2.95 17.07
N LYS A 22 11.16 3.88 16.26
CA LYS A 22 10.75 5.22 16.73
C LYS A 22 9.44 5.20 17.53
N HIS A 23 8.63 4.14 17.38
CA HIS A 23 7.30 3.99 17.98
C HIS A 23 7.19 2.72 18.83
N PRO A 24 7.99 2.54 19.89
CA PRO A 24 8.02 1.31 20.71
C PRO A 24 6.70 1.06 21.44
N GLY A 25 5.78 2.03 21.45
CA GLY A 25 4.42 1.90 21.97
C GLY A 25 3.48 1.14 21.05
N ILE A 26 3.88 0.82 19.81
CA ILE A 26 3.05 0.09 18.84
C ILE A 26 3.50 -1.38 18.79
N ARG A 27 2.55 -2.31 18.98
CA ARG A 27 2.79 -3.73 18.80
C ARG A 27 2.57 -4.11 17.33
N VAL A 28 3.62 -4.49 16.62
CA VAL A 28 3.51 -4.98 15.23
C VAL A 28 3.16 -6.47 15.25
N CYS A 29 2.02 -6.82 14.65
CA CYS A 29 1.50 -8.17 14.54
C CYS A 29 1.64 -8.65 13.08
N ASN A 30 2.65 -9.47 12.80
CA ASN A 30 2.90 -9.99 11.46
C ASN A 30 2.10 -11.28 11.23
N ALA A 31 1.04 -11.21 10.42
CA ALA A 31 0.16 -12.35 10.11
C ALA A 31 0.91 -13.52 9.45
N ARG A 32 1.98 -13.27 8.72
CA ARG A 32 2.85 -14.32 8.17
C ARG A 32 3.46 -15.20 9.27
N LYS A 33 3.62 -14.66 10.47
CA LYS A 33 4.12 -15.37 11.66
C LYS A 33 2.99 -15.91 12.55
N GLY A 34 1.72 -15.75 12.13
CA GLY A 34 0.55 -16.17 12.93
C GLY A 34 0.18 -15.22 14.08
N GLU A 35 0.68 -13.99 14.07
CA GLU A 35 0.58 -13.06 15.21
C GLU A 35 -0.64 -12.12 15.15
N ALA A 36 -1.41 -12.10 14.05
CA ALA A 36 -2.50 -11.14 13.85
C ALA A 36 -3.89 -11.77 13.92
N ALA A 37 -4.60 -11.50 15.00
CA ALA A 37 -6.04 -11.75 15.11
C ALA A 37 -6.80 -10.45 14.79
N PHE A 38 -7.77 -10.47 13.86
CA PHE A 38 -8.47 -9.27 13.41
C PHE A 38 -9.17 -8.51 14.54
N GLN A 39 -9.68 -9.23 15.55
CA GLN A 39 -10.38 -8.60 16.67
C GLN A 39 -9.49 -7.74 17.56
N GLU A 40 -8.18 -7.94 17.48
CA GLU A 40 -7.18 -7.33 18.37
C GLU A 40 -6.33 -6.26 17.68
N ILE A 41 -6.63 -5.92 16.42
CA ILE A 41 -5.86 -4.90 15.68
C ILE A 41 -6.51 -3.53 15.79
N ASP A 42 -5.68 -2.50 15.80
CA ASP A 42 -6.07 -1.09 15.83
C ASP A 42 -5.72 -0.36 14.52
N GLY A 43 -5.00 -1.00 13.61
CA GLY A 43 -4.69 -0.49 12.28
C GLY A 43 -4.11 -1.55 11.36
N LEU A 44 -4.07 -1.24 10.06
CA LEU A 44 -3.63 -2.13 9.00
C LEU A 44 -2.55 -1.47 8.13
N LEU A 45 -1.40 -2.13 8.02
CA LEU A 45 -0.33 -1.78 7.08
C LEU A 45 -0.24 -2.85 5.99
N LEU A 46 -0.56 -2.49 4.76
CA LEU A 46 -0.37 -3.32 3.57
C LEU A 46 0.96 -2.94 2.91
N THR A 47 1.88 -3.89 2.79
CA THR A 47 3.22 -3.65 2.26
C THR A 47 3.34 -4.04 0.79
N GLY A 48 4.44 -3.65 0.14
CA GLY A 48 4.80 -4.10 -1.20
C GLY A 48 4.98 -5.62 -1.30
N GLY A 49 5.08 -6.15 -2.52
CA GLY A 49 5.24 -7.58 -2.78
C GLY A 49 5.00 -7.93 -4.23
N SER A 50 4.95 -9.23 -4.53
CA SER A 50 4.58 -9.78 -5.82
C SER A 50 3.13 -9.46 -6.17
N ASP A 51 2.75 -9.65 -7.40
CA ASP A 51 1.42 -9.37 -7.93
C ASP A 51 0.30 -10.05 -7.16
N ILE A 52 -0.91 -9.50 -7.29
CA ILE A 52 -2.13 -10.11 -6.74
C ILE A 52 -2.48 -11.34 -7.58
N ALA A 53 -2.77 -12.45 -6.92
CA ALA A 53 -3.18 -13.68 -7.59
C ALA A 53 -4.46 -13.47 -8.43
N PRO A 54 -4.52 -14.03 -9.65
CA PRO A 54 -5.61 -13.79 -10.60
C PRO A 54 -7.01 -14.02 -10.04
N GLU A 55 -7.17 -14.97 -9.13
CA GLU A 55 -8.46 -15.31 -8.51
C GLU A 55 -9.08 -14.18 -7.69
N PHE A 56 -8.27 -13.19 -7.25
CA PHE A 56 -8.74 -12.03 -6.48
C PHE A 56 -8.97 -10.79 -7.35
N LEU A 57 -8.48 -10.80 -8.60
CA LEU A 57 -8.67 -9.66 -9.51
C LEU A 57 -10.13 -9.55 -9.96
N LYS A 58 -10.63 -8.33 -10.10
CA LYS A 58 -11.99 -8.04 -10.60
C LYS A 58 -12.01 -7.83 -12.11
N GLN A 59 -11.12 -8.53 -12.82
CA GLN A 59 -10.91 -8.43 -14.27
C GLN A 59 -10.33 -9.72 -14.81
N GLU A 60 -10.47 -9.92 -16.12
CA GLU A 60 -9.78 -10.99 -16.84
C GLU A 60 -8.28 -10.72 -16.90
N VAL A 61 -7.51 -11.80 -16.89
CA VAL A 61 -6.05 -11.81 -17.13
C VAL A 61 -5.81 -12.53 -18.44
N PRO A 62 -5.77 -11.81 -19.58
CA PRO A 62 -5.69 -12.44 -20.91
C PRO A 62 -4.39 -13.23 -21.10
N ASP A 63 -3.30 -12.78 -20.51
CA ASP A 63 -2.01 -13.45 -20.54
C ASP A 63 -1.44 -13.57 -19.12
N PRO A 64 -1.59 -14.74 -18.47
CA PRO A 64 -1.05 -14.95 -17.12
C PRO A 64 0.47 -14.85 -17.02
N SER A 65 1.21 -14.92 -18.15
CA SER A 65 2.67 -14.85 -18.15
C SER A 65 3.22 -13.47 -17.81
N ILE A 66 2.38 -12.41 -17.86
CA ILE A 66 2.76 -11.05 -17.46
C ILE A 66 2.81 -10.87 -15.96
N LEU A 67 2.20 -11.78 -15.19
CA LEU A 67 2.20 -11.72 -13.74
C LEU A 67 3.47 -12.32 -13.15
N ASP A 68 3.85 -11.84 -11.97
CA ASP A 68 4.95 -12.41 -11.21
C ASP A 68 4.68 -13.91 -10.92
N GLN A 69 5.72 -14.75 -11.01
CA GLN A 69 5.60 -16.20 -10.82
C GLN A 69 5.45 -16.62 -9.35
N ASP A 70 5.74 -15.73 -8.43
CA ASP A 70 5.78 -15.96 -6.99
C ASP A 70 4.61 -15.31 -6.24
N VAL A 71 3.42 -15.24 -6.87
CA VAL A 71 2.21 -14.75 -6.21
C VAL A 71 1.90 -15.54 -4.92
N ASP A 72 1.51 -14.85 -3.87
CA ASP A 72 1.20 -15.45 -2.57
C ASP A 72 -0.31 -15.42 -2.29
N VAL A 73 -1.00 -16.48 -2.70
CA VAL A 73 -2.46 -16.65 -2.54
C VAL A 73 -2.89 -16.58 -1.05
N ALA A 74 -2.06 -17.11 -0.14
CA ALA A 74 -2.37 -17.08 1.29
C ALA A 74 -2.31 -15.66 1.84
N ARG A 75 -1.31 -14.89 1.43
CA ARG A 75 -1.17 -13.48 1.73
C ARG A 75 -2.36 -12.68 1.19
N ASP A 76 -2.70 -12.85 -0.08
CA ASP A 76 -3.78 -12.11 -0.71
C ASP A 76 -5.12 -12.37 0.00
N ARG A 77 -5.43 -13.63 0.28
CA ARG A 77 -6.64 -14.00 1.02
C ARG A 77 -6.71 -13.32 2.37
N TRP A 78 -5.60 -13.29 3.10
CA TRP A 78 -5.53 -12.62 4.39
C TRP A 78 -5.67 -11.10 4.24
N GLU A 79 -4.93 -10.48 3.31
CA GLU A 79 -4.95 -9.03 3.11
C GLU A 79 -6.34 -8.52 2.68
N PHE A 80 -7.04 -9.22 1.77
CA PHE A 80 -8.43 -8.87 1.42
C PHE A 80 -9.39 -8.99 2.60
N ALA A 81 -9.24 -10.01 3.43
CA ALA A 81 -10.05 -10.15 4.63
C ALA A 81 -9.73 -9.05 5.65
N ALA A 82 -8.44 -8.70 5.82
CA ALA A 82 -7.99 -7.63 6.69
C ALA A 82 -8.52 -6.26 6.28
N VAL A 83 -8.50 -5.94 4.97
CA VAL A 83 -9.10 -4.70 4.44
C VAL A 83 -10.59 -4.64 4.76
N LYS A 84 -11.32 -5.72 4.51
CA LYS A 84 -12.76 -5.77 4.80
C LYS A 84 -13.06 -5.53 6.30
N ASP A 85 -12.30 -6.17 7.19
CA ASP A 85 -12.44 -5.99 8.65
C ASP A 85 -12.08 -4.55 9.05
N ALA A 86 -10.93 -4.04 8.61
CA ALA A 86 -10.48 -2.70 8.91
C ALA A 86 -11.49 -1.63 8.47
N LEU A 87 -12.03 -1.74 7.25
CA LEU A 87 -13.07 -0.84 6.74
C LEU A 87 -14.34 -0.88 7.59
N SER A 88 -14.81 -2.07 7.96
CA SER A 88 -16.02 -2.23 8.76
C SER A 88 -15.92 -1.62 10.16
N ARG A 89 -14.70 -1.54 10.69
CA ARG A 89 -14.40 -1.01 12.03
C ARG A 89 -13.87 0.43 12.01
N GLY A 90 -13.69 1.03 10.84
CA GLY A 90 -13.13 2.37 10.69
C GLY A 90 -11.65 2.45 11.12
N LEU A 91 -10.87 1.36 11.00
CA LEU A 91 -9.45 1.33 11.39
C LEU A 91 -8.57 2.11 10.42
N PRO A 92 -7.52 2.78 10.88
CA PRO A 92 -6.56 3.42 9.99
C PRO A 92 -5.87 2.38 9.09
N ILE A 93 -5.77 2.70 7.79
CA ILE A 93 -5.15 1.85 6.76
C ILE A 93 -4.04 2.64 6.08
N PHE A 94 -2.83 2.09 6.04
CA PHE A 94 -1.76 2.56 5.17
C PHE A 94 -1.34 1.45 4.21
N ALA A 95 -1.31 1.76 2.90
CA ALA A 95 -1.09 0.75 1.87
C ALA A 95 0.01 1.20 0.90
N ILE A 96 0.97 0.31 0.60
CA ILE A 96 2.20 0.60 -0.13
C ILE A 96 2.34 -0.34 -1.33
N CYS A 97 2.54 0.20 -2.53
CA CYS A 97 2.80 -0.50 -3.78
C CYS A 97 1.73 -1.58 -4.08
N LYS A 98 2.04 -2.88 -3.94
CA LYS A 98 1.02 -3.94 -4.02
C LYS A 98 -0.16 -3.67 -3.09
N GLY A 99 0.10 -3.13 -1.90
CA GLY A 99 -0.96 -2.77 -0.94
C GLY A 99 -1.93 -1.74 -1.51
N LEU A 100 -1.46 -0.71 -2.23
CA LEU A 100 -2.32 0.25 -2.93
C LEU A 100 -3.17 -0.46 -3.99
N GLN A 101 -2.57 -1.35 -4.77
CA GLN A 101 -3.25 -2.11 -5.82
C GLN A 101 -4.34 -3.02 -5.23
N LEU A 102 -4.02 -3.74 -4.16
CA LEU A 102 -4.95 -4.59 -3.43
C LEU A 102 -6.09 -3.79 -2.82
N PHE A 103 -5.79 -2.63 -2.21
CA PHE A 103 -6.80 -1.73 -1.65
C PHE A 103 -7.77 -1.23 -2.72
N ASN A 104 -7.26 -0.84 -3.90
CA ASN A 104 -8.07 -0.49 -5.06
C ASN A 104 -8.99 -1.63 -5.51
N VAL A 105 -8.44 -2.85 -5.65
CA VAL A 105 -9.22 -4.04 -6.08
C VAL A 105 -10.25 -4.43 -5.02
N ALA A 106 -9.94 -4.33 -3.73
CA ALA A 106 -10.87 -4.61 -2.63
C ALA A 106 -12.12 -3.71 -2.69
N LEU A 107 -11.96 -2.47 -3.17
CA LEU A 107 -13.04 -1.50 -3.39
C LEU A 107 -13.63 -1.56 -4.81
N GLY A 108 -13.36 -2.64 -5.57
CA GLY A 108 -13.95 -2.91 -6.88
C GLY A 108 -13.24 -2.28 -8.07
N GLY A 109 -12.06 -1.71 -7.88
CA GLY A 109 -11.21 -1.19 -8.96
C GLY A 109 -10.54 -2.29 -9.80
N THR A 110 -9.84 -1.87 -10.86
CA THR A 110 -9.07 -2.74 -11.75
C THR A 110 -7.63 -2.25 -11.89
N LEU A 111 -6.75 -3.09 -12.46
CA LEU A 111 -5.33 -2.80 -12.64
C LEU A 111 -4.93 -2.84 -14.12
N LYS A 112 -3.99 -2.00 -14.50
CA LYS A 112 -3.11 -2.22 -15.64
C LYS A 112 -2.09 -3.26 -15.20
N LEU A 113 -2.14 -4.44 -15.83
CA LEU A 113 -1.37 -5.61 -15.39
C LEU A 113 0.10 -5.55 -15.78
N ASP A 114 0.46 -4.68 -16.73
CA ASP A 114 1.84 -4.38 -17.08
C ASP A 114 1.94 -2.98 -17.65
N ILE A 115 2.89 -2.19 -17.12
CA ILE A 115 3.21 -0.84 -17.57
C ILE A 115 4.73 -0.69 -17.72
N PRO A 116 5.21 0.00 -18.76
CA PRO A 116 6.62 0.26 -18.92
C PRO A 116 7.12 1.40 -18.03
N GLY A 117 8.42 1.42 -17.73
CA GLY A 117 9.13 2.59 -17.20
C GLY A 117 9.05 2.80 -15.68
N HIS A 118 8.30 1.99 -14.94
CA HIS A 118 8.15 2.11 -13.50
C HIS A 118 8.91 1.05 -12.68
N LYS A 119 9.37 -0.01 -13.31
CA LYS A 119 10.18 -1.06 -12.66
C LYS A 119 11.65 -0.91 -13.09
N LEU A 120 12.38 -0.05 -12.38
CA LEU A 120 13.80 0.23 -12.63
C LEU A 120 14.64 -0.31 -11.46
N PRO A 121 15.07 -1.59 -11.48
CA PRO A 121 15.69 -2.27 -10.33
C PRO A 121 16.93 -1.55 -9.77
N GLU A 122 17.73 -0.93 -10.65
CA GLU A 122 18.95 -0.22 -10.28
C GLU A 122 18.68 1.15 -9.62
N GLN A 123 17.46 1.68 -9.75
CA GLN A 123 17.07 3.01 -9.27
C GLN A 123 15.91 2.97 -8.27
N LYS A 124 15.53 1.79 -7.80
CA LYS A 124 14.36 1.58 -6.92
C LYS A 124 14.39 2.32 -5.59
N GLU A 125 15.54 2.87 -5.19
CA GLU A 125 15.74 3.64 -3.96
C GLU A 125 15.97 5.14 -4.26
N HIS A 126 15.94 5.54 -5.55
CA HIS A 126 16.15 6.92 -5.96
C HIS A 126 14.82 7.60 -6.29
N ASP A 127 14.63 8.83 -5.81
CA ASP A 127 13.43 9.64 -6.07
C ASP A 127 13.52 10.28 -7.46
N ILE A 128 13.33 9.46 -8.49
CA ILE A 128 13.50 9.85 -9.90
C ILE A 128 12.19 10.22 -10.60
N GLN A 129 11.07 9.67 -10.12
CA GLN A 129 9.77 9.86 -10.75
C GLN A 129 9.12 11.15 -10.25
N ARG A 130 8.84 12.08 -11.17
CA ARG A 130 8.15 13.34 -10.83
C ARG A 130 6.67 13.10 -10.60
N LEU A 131 6.12 13.72 -9.56
CA LEU A 131 4.69 13.71 -9.28
C LEU A 131 4.02 15.03 -9.64
N ARG A 132 2.76 14.92 -10.01
CA ARG A 132 1.77 15.98 -10.03
C ARG A 132 0.73 15.69 -8.96
N SER A 133 0.73 16.44 -7.87
CA SER A 133 -0.21 16.25 -6.78
C SER A 133 -1.44 17.12 -6.93
N ASP A 134 -2.58 16.62 -6.43
CA ASP A 134 -3.76 17.44 -6.23
C ASP A 134 -3.52 18.49 -5.14
N THR A 135 -4.18 19.63 -5.25
CA THR A 135 -4.00 20.74 -4.30
C THR A 135 -4.54 20.44 -2.91
N THR A 136 -5.45 19.48 -2.79
CA THR A 136 -6.06 19.04 -1.52
C THR A 136 -5.27 17.95 -0.84
N ALA A 137 -4.28 17.34 -1.52
CA ALA A 137 -3.43 16.29 -0.94
C ALA A 137 -2.66 16.85 0.28
N LYS A 138 -2.74 16.13 1.41
CA LYS A 138 -2.02 16.49 2.64
C LYS A 138 -0.51 16.32 2.46
N HIS A 139 -0.10 15.18 1.92
CA HIS A 139 1.30 14.85 1.67
C HIS A 139 1.60 14.98 0.19
N ARG A 140 2.55 15.85 -0.15
CA ARG A 140 2.92 16.16 -1.53
C ARG A 140 4.43 16.08 -1.70
N PHE A 141 4.86 15.22 -2.61
CA PHE A 141 6.26 15.07 -2.97
C PHE A 141 6.49 15.52 -4.40
N GLU A 142 7.58 16.21 -4.66
CA GLU A 142 7.96 16.59 -6.04
C GLU A 142 8.41 15.35 -6.83
N ARG A 143 9.14 14.48 -6.16
CA ARG A 143 9.69 13.25 -6.72
C ARG A 143 9.56 12.09 -5.75
N VAL A 144 9.41 10.89 -6.29
CA VAL A 144 9.35 9.63 -5.52
C VAL A 144 10.18 8.55 -6.20
N ASN A 145 10.49 7.49 -5.45
CA ASN A 145 11.04 6.28 -6.04
C ASN A 145 9.94 5.49 -6.79
N SER A 146 10.34 4.58 -7.67
CA SER A 146 9.41 3.75 -8.44
C SER A 146 9.97 2.34 -8.59
N SER A 147 9.15 1.32 -8.28
CA SER A 147 9.55 -0.08 -8.35
C SER A 147 8.34 -1.00 -8.55
N HIS A 148 7.53 -0.72 -9.57
CA HIS A 148 6.31 -1.48 -9.88
C HIS A 148 6.12 -1.63 -11.39
N HIS A 149 5.41 -2.67 -11.83
CA HIS A 149 5.02 -2.85 -13.23
C HIS A 149 3.51 -2.93 -13.41
N GLN A 150 2.76 -2.91 -12.31
CA GLN A 150 1.30 -2.79 -12.34
C GLN A 150 0.87 -1.43 -11.79
N ALA A 151 -0.32 -0.97 -12.19
CA ALA A 151 -0.88 0.30 -11.74
C ALA A 151 -2.41 0.24 -11.69
N ILE A 152 -3.05 1.23 -11.04
CA ILE A 152 -4.50 1.39 -11.11
C ILE A 152 -4.91 1.70 -12.56
N ASP A 153 -5.90 0.95 -13.06
CA ASP A 153 -6.61 1.22 -14.31
C ASP A 153 -7.93 1.95 -14.01
N ARG A 154 -8.86 1.29 -13.34
CA ARG A 154 -10.11 1.88 -12.87
C ARG A 154 -10.08 1.99 -11.35
N LEU A 155 -10.39 3.19 -10.87
CA LEU A 155 -10.42 3.49 -9.43
C LEU A 155 -11.59 2.75 -8.74
N GLY A 156 -11.34 2.23 -7.54
CA GLY A 156 -12.34 1.62 -6.67
C GLY A 156 -13.32 2.64 -6.09
N GLU A 157 -14.44 2.15 -5.58
CA GLU A 157 -15.51 2.98 -5.04
C GLU A 157 -15.04 3.82 -3.83
N GLY A 158 -15.36 5.10 -3.85
CA GLY A 158 -15.04 6.06 -2.80
C GLY A 158 -13.57 6.49 -2.75
N LEU A 159 -12.71 5.93 -3.59
CA LEU A 159 -11.31 6.35 -3.67
C LEU A 159 -11.16 7.68 -4.40
N GLU A 160 -10.26 8.51 -3.96
CA GLU A 160 -9.90 9.81 -4.54
C GLU A 160 -8.39 9.83 -4.83
N VAL A 161 -8.02 10.31 -6.03
CA VAL A 161 -6.61 10.39 -6.42
C VAL A 161 -5.99 11.67 -5.88
N GLU A 162 -4.88 11.55 -5.17
CA GLU A 162 -4.11 12.67 -4.61
C GLU A 162 -2.84 13.00 -5.41
N ALA A 163 -2.27 12.00 -6.12
CA ALA A 163 -1.10 12.26 -6.96
C ALA A 163 -1.03 11.30 -8.16
N TRP A 164 -0.40 11.79 -9.22
CA TRP A 164 -0.12 11.08 -10.47
C TRP A 164 1.35 11.23 -10.84
N CYS A 165 1.91 10.25 -11.53
CA CYS A 165 3.14 10.43 -12.26
C CYS A 165 2.95 11.57 -13.29
N ALA A 166 3.87 12.54 -13.29
CA ALA A 166 3.76 13.72 -14.14
C ALA A 166 3.98 13.43 -15.64
N THR A 167 4.56 12.27 -15.97
CA THR A 167 4.94 11.89 -17.33
C THR A 167 3.81 11.18 -18.07
N ASP A 168 3.12 10.25 -17.41
CA ASP A 168 2.16 9.33 -18.06
C ASP A 168 0.80 9.24 -17.34
N ASN A 169 0.60 10.03 -16.27
CA ASN A 169 -0.61 10.08 -15.47
C ASN A 169 -0.96 8.76 -14.74
N ILE A 170 0.00 7.87 -14.53
CA ILE A 170 -0.18 6.72 -13.63
C ILE A 170 -0.53 7.25 -12.23
N VAL A 171 -1.53 6.62 -11.60
CA VAL A 171 -1.95 6.96 -10.22
C VAL A 171 -0.89 6.52 -9.23
N GLU A 172 -0.43 7.45 -8.40
CA GLU A 172 0.69 7.23 -7.47
C GLU A 172 0.28 7.38 -5.99
N GLN A 173 -0.82 8.08 -5.72
CA GLN A 173 -1.34 8.25 -4.37
C GLN A 173 -2.84 8.39 -4.39
N ILE A 174 -3.52 7.67 -3.50
CA ILE A 174 -4.97 7.71 -3.32
C ILE A 174 -5.32 7.74 -1.83
N ARG A 175 -6.51 8.25 -1.53
CA ARG A 175 -7.15 8.11 -0.21
C ARG A 175 -8.59 7.63 -0.35
N LEU A 176 -9.17 7.11 0.71
CA LEU A 176 -10.60 6.83 0.76
C LEU A 176 -11.34 8.07 1.29
N GLY A 177 -12.18 8.68 0.45
CA GLY A 177 -12.95 9.87 0.78
C GLY A 177 -13.95 9.61 1.91
N GLY A 178 -14.06 10.57 2.85
CA GLY A 178 -14.98 10.44 3.99
C GLY A 178 -14.61 9.37 5.03
N TYR A 179 -13.48 8.70 4.90
CA TYR A 179 -12.98 7.70 5.83
C TYR A 179 -11.98 8.32 6.83
N PRO A 180 -11.92 7.85 8.11
CA PRO A 180 -11.06 8.47 9.12
C PRO A 180 -9.59 8.57 8.73
N PHE A 181 -9.00 7.49 8.22
CA PHE A 181 -7.67 7.46 7.64
C PHE A 181 -7.50 6.21 6.76
N ALA A 182 -7.43 6.39 5.47
CA ALA A 182 -6.97 5.36 4.54
C ALA A 182 -6.18 6.05 3.42
N LEU A 183 -4.86 5.89 3.48
CA LEU A 183 -3.90 6.42 2.52
C LEU A 183 -3.21 5.27 1.82
N ALA A 184 -3.05 5.37 0.51
CA ALA A 184 -2.30 4.39 -0.25
C ALA A 184 -1.38 5.05 -1.27
N VAL A 185 -0.17 4.53 -1.40
CA VAL A 185 0.88 5.06 -2.28
C VAL A 185 1.48 3.95 -3.15
N GLN A 186 1.77 4.25 -4.41
CA GLN A 186 2.34 3.28 -5.34
C GLN A 186 3.87 3.18 -5.20
N TYR A 187 4.51 4.27 -4.79
CA TYR A 187 5.94 4.30 -4.45
C TYR A 187 6.22 3.63 -3.09
N HIS A 188 7.50 3.50 -2.74
CA HIS A 188 7.98 2.82 -1.54
C HIS A 188 8.51 3.82 -0.49
N PRO A 189 7.66 4.36 0.39
CA PRO A 189 8.07 5.34 1.39
C PRO A 189 9.00 4.75 2.45
N GLU A 190 8.98 3.44 2.67
CA GLU A 190 9.88 2.77 3.60
C GLU A 190 11.36 2.82 3.18
N ARG A 191 11.66 3.27 1.96
CA ARG A 191 13.03 3.33 1.43
C ARG A 191 13.70 4.70 1.53
N GLY A 192 13.01 5.71 2.08
CA GLY A 192 13.58 7.06 2.15
C GLY A 192 13.06 7.89 3.31
N LYS A 193 13.96 8.64 3.98
CA LYS A 193 13.60 9.48 5.13
C LYS A 193 12.68 10.66 4.78
N ILE A 194 12.63 11.08 3.52
CA ILE A 194 11.75 12.17 3.09
C ILE A 194 10.27 11.84 3.29
N TYR A 195 9.94 10.56 3.46
CA TYR A 195 8.59 10.05 3.62
C TYR A 195 8.19 9.82 5.09
N ASP A 196 9.05 10.15 6.06
CA ASP A 196 8.79 9.92 7.48
C ASP A 196 7.41 10.47 7.90
N GLU A 197 6.99 11.61 7.36
CA GLU A 197 5.70 12.23 7.66
C GLU A 197 4.46 11.37 7.35
N LEU A 198 4.56 10.45 6.36
CA LEU A 198 3.47 9.52 6.04
C LEU A 198 3.27 8.50 7.17
N PHE A 199 4.37 7.96 7.71
CA PHE A 199 4.35 7.02 8.82
C PHE A 199 3.93 7.70 10.12
N GLU A 200 4.43 8.91 10.40
CA GLU A 200 4.05 9.69 11.59
C GLU A 200 2.53 9.99 11.58
N ASP A 201 1.98 10.41 10.43
CA ASP A 201 0.54 10.64 10.32
C ASP A 201 -0.25 9.34 10.55
N PHE A 202 0.17 8.24 9.95
CA PHE A 202 -0.48 6.94 10.13
C PHE A 202 -0.41 6.46 11.58
N PHE A 203 0.76 6.48 12.22
CA PHE A 203 0.94 6.00 13.58
C PHE A 203 0.18 6.87 14.60
N SER A 204 0.09 8.18 14.36
CA SER A 204 -0.73 9.06 15.21
C SER A 204 -2.20 8.70 15.25
N ARG A 205 -2.71 7.96 14.24
CA ARG A 205 -4.09 7.49 14.18
C ARG A 205 -4.33 6.21 14.99
N LEU A 206 -3.28 5.46 15.30
CA LEU A 206 -3.38 4.28 16.15
C LEU A 206 -3.57 4.66 17.63
N ASP A 207 -2.97 5.77 18.08
CA ASP A 207 -2.95 6.20 19.48
C ASP A 207 -4.25 6.91 19.92
N ASN A 208 -5.07 7.37 18.98
CA ASN A 208 -6.25 8.21 19.24
C ASN A 208 -7.58 7.41 19.33
N ARG A 209 -7.53 6.17 19.84
CA ARG A 209 -8.73 5.32 20.02
C ARG A 209 -9.01 4.95 21.45
#